data_820820e2765f2afdaf814cd46ceb4c6e
#
_entry.id   820820e2765f2afdaf814cd46ceb4c6e
#
_cell.length_a   1.000
_cell.length_b   1.000
_cell.length_c   1.000
_cell.angle_alpha   90.00
_cell.angle_beta   90.00
_cell.angle_gamma   90.00
#
_symmetry.space_group_name_H-M   'P 1'
#
loop_
_entity.id
_entity.type
_entity.pdbx_description
1 polymer ?
#
loop_
_entity_poly.entity_id
_entity_poly.type
_entity_poly.pdbx_seq_one_letter_code
_entity_poly.pdbx_strand_id
1 'polypeptide(L)'
;MPNYDLPNPAPEPLRGVQLFVNSIDREHDREWLPGWLEEHGLPQSEFDRAAALREALRALLYVHNVGGAAPEASAYVNEAARAVRVELRGEEVVLAGADPLGEVIAVALTAMLDGTWKRLKVCRNCQWAFYDTSKNRSGSWCSMQLCGNRLKTRAYRTRRRGAAA
;
A
#
# COMPACT_ATOMS: atom_id res chain seq x y z
N MET A 1 -15.42 -0.98 6.23
CA MET A 1 -14.31 0.02 6.21
C MET A 1 -14.87 1.42 6.30
N PRO A 2 -14.20 2.35 7.02
CA PRO A 2 -14.61 3.75 6.95
C PRO A 2 -14.47 4.25 5.51
N ASN A 3 -15.49 4.98 5.07
CA ASN A 3 -15.51 5.61 3.74
C ASN A 3 -14.56 6.80 3.75
N TYR A 4 -13.25 6.55 3.52
CA TYR A 4 -12.30 7.65 3.35
C TYR A 4 -12.33 8.13 1.91
N ASP A 5 -12.32 9.43 1.73
CA ASP A 5 -11.77 10.01 0.53
C ASP A 5 -10.28 9.67 0.47
N LEU A 6 -9.96 8.56 -0.18
CA LEU A 6 -8.58 8.17 -0.41
C LEU A 6 -7.90 9.28 -1.23
N PRO A 7 -6.89 9.96 -0.69
CA PRO A 7 -6.13 10.89 -1.51
C PRO A 7 -5.44 10.09 -2.62
N ASN A 8 -5.70 10.46 -3.86
CA ASN A 8 -5.16 9.81 -5.04
C ASN A 8 -5.42 8.29 -5.06
N PRO A 9 -6.68 7.87 -5.31
CA PRO A 9 -7.04 6.46 -5.41
C PRO A 9 -6.38 5.80 -6.62
N ALA A 10 -5.94 4.55 -6.45
CA ALA A 10 -5.50 3.72 -7.55
C ALA A 10 -6.70 3.33 -8.45
N PRO A 11 -6.49 3.02 -9.73
CA PRO A 11 -7.51 2.40 -10.56
C PRO A 11 -7.83 0.99 -10.07
N GLU A 12 -9.07 0.52 -10.36
CA GLU A 12 -9.42 -0.88 -10.09
C GLU A 12 -8.62 -1.82 -11.02
N PRO A 13 -8.26 -3.02 -10.57
CA PRO A 13 -8.53 -3.59 -9.23
C PRO A 13 -7.47 -3.19 -8.16
N LEU A 14 -6.41 -2.45 -8.51
CA LEU A 14 -5.30 -2.09 -7.61
C LEU A 14 -5.76 -1.25 -6.41
N ARG A 15 -6.91 -0.57 -6.52
CA ARG A 15 -7.53 0.15 -5.40
C ARG A 15 -7.83 -0.76 -4.22
N GLY A 16 -8.22 -2.02 -4.44
CA GLY A 16 -8.42 -3.01 -3.38
C GLY A 16 -7.15 -3.22 -2.55
N VAL A 17 -5.99 -3.34 -3.22
CA VAL A 17 -4.69 -3.44 -2.52
C VAL A 17 -4.35 -2.16 -1.75
N GLN A 18 -4.63 -0.99 -2.32
CA GLN A 18 -4.44 0.28 -1.62
C GLN A 18 -5.28 0.37 -0.35
N LEU A 19 -6.55 -0.03 -0.40
CA LEU A 19 -7.46 -0.05 0.75
C LEU A 19 -6.97 -1.05 1.82
N PHE A 20 -6.57 -2.26 1.41
CA PHE A 20 -6.02 -3.25 2.30
C PHE A 20 -4.77 -2.75 3.03
N VAL A 21 -3.81 -2.16 2.32
CA VAL A 21 -2.61 -1.55 2.93
C VAL A 21 -3.00 -0.42 3.88
N ASN A 22 -4.03 0.35 3.58
CA ASN A 22 -4.55 1.44 4.40
C ASN A 22 -5.52 0.97 5.51
N SER A 23 -5.67 -0.32 5.76
CA SER A 23 -6.47 -0.82 6.89
C SER A 23 -5.88 -0.53 8.27
N ILE A 24 -4.83 0.27 8.34
CA ILE A 24 -4.29 0.88 9.57
C ILE A 24 -3.92 2.35 9.32
N ASP A 25 -4.30 3.23 10.23
CA ASP A 25 -3.81 4.61 10.31
C ASP A 25 -2.72 4.69 11.39
N ARG A 26 -1.48 4.70 10.95
CA ARG A 26 -0.32 4.77 11.85
C ARG A 26 -0.11 6.15 12.49
N GLU A 27 -0.70 7.20 11.91
CA GLU A 27 -0.62 8.55 12.47
C GLU A 27 -1.55 8.70 13.71
N HIS A 28 -2.68 7.97 13.72
CA HIS A 28 -3.69 8.08 14.78
C HIS A 28 -3.90 6.77 15.55
N ASP A 29 -3.05 5.76 15.31
CA ASP A 29 -3.11 4.44 15.94
C ASP A 29 -4.50 3.79 15.83
N ARG A 30 -5.04 3.75 14.60
CA ARG A 30 -6.37 3.17 14.32
C ARG A 30 -6.24 1.95 13.45
N GLU A 31 -6.71 0.82 13.95
CA GLU A 31 -6.71 -0.47 13.23
C GLU A 31 -8.11 -0.78 12.68
N TRP A 32 -8.19 -1.07 11.39
CA TRP A 32 -9.44 -1.43 10.69
C TRP A 32 -9.41 -2.79 10.02
N LEU A 33 -8.30 -3.51 10.15
CA LEU A 33 -8.15 -4.84 9.57
C LEU A 33 -9.23 -5.84 10.05
N PRO A 34 -9.70 -5.80 11.33
CA PRO A 34 -10.82 -6.65 11.77
C PRO A 34 -12.09 -6.45 10.93
N GLY A 35 -12.44 -5.20 10.62
CA GLY A 35 -13.58 -4.88 9.76
C GLY A 35 -13.34 -5.29 8.30
N TRP A 36 -12.12 -5.17 7.80
CA TRP A 36 -11.76 -5.64 6.47
C TRP A 36 -11.93 -7.17 6.35
N LEU A 37 -11.48 -7.93 7.37
CA LEU A 37 -11.66 -9.39 7.41
C LEU A 37 -13.14 -9.75 7.36
N GLU A 38 -13.97 -9.11 8.17
CA GLU A 38 -15.41 -9.34 8.22
C GLU A 38 -16.08 -9.07 6.86
N GLU A 39 -15.79 -7.92 6.23
CA GLU A 39 -16.30 -7.54 4.91
C GLU A 39 -15.93 -8.56 3.82
N HIS A 40 -14.80 -9.25 3.96
CA HIS A 40 -14.30 -10.22 2.99
C HIS A 40 -14.58 -11.68 3.41
N GLY A 41 -15.38 -11.90 4.46
CA GLY A 41 -15.79 -13.24 4.90
C GLY A 41 -14.64 -14.07 5.52
N LEU A 42 -13.61 -13.41 6.03
CA LEU A 42 -12.50 -14.06 6.71
C LEU A 42 -12.68 -14.04 8.24
N PRO A 43 -12.34 -15.14 8.94
CA PRO A 43 -12.43 -15.18 10.39
C PRO A 43 -11.33 -14.34 11.03
N GLN A 44 -11.57 -13.86 12.27
CA GLN A 44 -10.60 -13.05 13.01
C GLN A 44 -9.29 -13.80 13.33
N SER A 45 -9.28 -15.13 13.27
CA SER A 45 -8.06 -15.95 13.37
C SER A 45 -7.05 -15.69 12.25
N GLU A 46 -7.48 -15.10 11.13
CA GLU A 46 -6.61 -14.70 10.02
C GLU A 46 -5.92 -13.33 10.24
N PHE A 47 -6.18 -12.68 11.36
CA PHE A 47 -5.67 -11.33 11.63
C PHE A 47 -4.15 -11.23 11.49
N ASP A 48 -3.40 -12.12 12.14
CA ASP A 48 -1.93 -12.07 12.14
C ASP A 48 -1.35 -12.30 10.72
N ARG A 49 -1.94 -13.24 9.97
CA ARG A 49 -1.57 -13.49 8.56
C ARG A 49 -1.86 -12.28 7.69
N ALA A 50 -3.04 -11.69 7.82
CA ALA A 50 -3.43 -10.50 7.07
C ALA A 50 -2.59 -9.28 7.45
N ALA A 51 -2.31 -9.06 8.73
CA ALA A 51 -1.44 -7.98 9.20
C ALA A 51 -0.01 -8.13 8.66
N ALA A 52 0.55 -9.34 8.69
CA ALA A 52 1.88 -9.61 8.13
C ALA A 52 1.93 -9.34 6.62
N LEU A 53 0.93 -9.77 5.85
CA LEU A 53 0.82 -9.47 4.42
C LEU A 53 0.71 -7.97 4.17
N ARG A 54 -0.15 -7.28 4.93
CA ARG A 54 -0.31 -5.83 4.83
C ARG A 54 1.02 -5.09 5.03
N GLU A 55 1.78 -5.46 6.06
CA GLU A 55 3.06 -4.82 6.35
C GLU A 55 4.14 -5.16 5.32
N ALA A 56 4.15 -6.38 4.80
CA ALA A 56 5.05 -6.75 3.70
C ALA A 56 4.75 -5.91 2.43
N LEU A 57 3.48 -5.80 2.03
CA LEU A 57 3.10 -4.94 0.90
C LEU A 57 3.43 -3.48 1.17
N ARG A 58 3.19 -2.96 2.38
CA ARG A 58 3.55 -1.60 2.78
C ARG A 58 5.04 -1.35 2.63
N ALA A 59 5.88 -2.27 3.06
CA ALA A 59 7.34 -2.15 2.94
C ALA A 59 7.78 -2.10 1.46
N LEU A 60 7.20 -2.93 0.59
CA LEU A 60 7.45 -2.88 -0.84
C LEU A 60 7.04 -1.54 -1.45
N LEU A 61 5.88 -1.01 -1.08
CA LEU A 61 5.39 0.28 -1.56
C LEU A 61 6.21 1.46 -1.02
N TYR A 62 6.77 1.33 0.17
CA TYR A 62 7.64 2.36 0.75
C TYR A 62 8.94 2.50 -0.05
N VAL A 63 9.52 1.39 -0.51
CA VAL A 63 10.72 1.39 -1.38
C VAL A 63 10.49 2.18 -2.67
N HIS A 64 9.28 2.18 -3.26
CA HIS A 64 8.97 2.99 -4.44
C HIS A 64 9.13 4.49 -4.22
N ASN A 65 9.05 4.92 -2.98
CA ASN A 65 9.12 6.34 -2.61
C ASN A 65 10.49 6.76 -2.08
N VAL A 66 11.21 5.87 -1.41
CA VAL A 66 12.48 6.21 -0.75
C VAL A 66 13.71 5.58 -1.43
N GLY A 67 13.48 4.59 -2.29
CA GLY A 67 14.54 3.76 -2.84
C GLY A 67 15.00 2.66 -1.88
N GLY A 68 15.97 1.86 -2.31
CA GLY A 68 16.48 0.73 -1.53
C GLY A 68 15.80 -0.61 -1.88
N ALA A 69 15.80 -1.55 -0.94
CA ALA A 69 15.22 -2.87 -1.08
C ALA A 69 14.50 -3.29 0.22
N ALA A 70 13.55 -4.21 0.09
CA ALA A 70 12.82 -4.83 1.20
C ALA A 70 12.86 -6.37 1.06
N PRO A 71 14.02 -7.02 1.30
CA PRO A 71 14.20 -8.44 1.01
C PRO A 71 13.27 -9.33 1.84
N GLU A 72 13.06 -9.03 3.11
CA GLU A 72 12.15 -9.79 3.98
C GLU A 72 10.70 -9.70 3.50
N ALA A 73 10.25 -8.50 3.13
CA ALA A 73 8.92 -8.30 2.57
C ALA A 73 8.76 -9.02 1.23
N SER A 74 9.79 -9.00 0.38
CA SER A 74 9.80 -9.74 -0.89
C SER A 74 9.73 -11.25 -0.65
N ALA A 75 10.48 -11.77 0.33
CA ALA A 75 10.46 -13.19 0.68
C ALA A 75 9.07 -13.61 1.20
N TYR A 76 8.45 -12.79 2.05
CA TYR A 76 7.09 -13.04 2.55
C TYR A 76 6.06 -13.09 1.42
N VAL A 77 6.07 -12.09 0.53
CA VAL A 77 5.13 -12.04 -0.61
C VAL A 77 5.37 -13.20 -1.58
N ASN A 78 6.63 -13.60 -1.84
CA ASN A 78 6.94 -14.76 -2.67
C ASN A 78 6.40 -16.06 -2.07
N GLU A 79 6.47 -16.25 -0.75
CA GLU A 79 5.90 -17.42 -0.10
C GLU A 79 4.36 -17.41 -0.19
N ALA A 80 3.73 -16.28 0.10
CA ALA A 80 2.29 -16.11 0.00
C ALA A 80 1.78 -16.25 -1.46
N ALA A 81 2.58 -15.86 -2.44
CA ALA A 81 2.26 -15.95 -3.86
C ALA A 81 2.15 -17.41 -4.38
N ARG A 82 2.65 -18.38 -3.64
CA ARG A 82 2.50 -19.83 -4.00
C ARG A 82 1.04 -20.29 -4.00
N ALA A 83 0.17 -19.60 -3.28
CA ALA A 83 -1.27 -19.86 -3.28
C ALA A 83 -2.01 -19.20 -4.47
N VAL A 84 -1.34 -18.35 -5.26
CA VAL A 84 -1.91 -17.73 -6.45
C VAL A 84 -1.84 -18.71 -7.62
N ARG A 85 -2.96 -18.85 -8.31
CA ARG A 85 -3.07 -19.73 -9.48
C ARG A 85 -3.09 -18.91 -10.77
N VAL A 86 -2.59 -19.52 -11.84
CA VAL A 86 -2.77 -19.03 -13.20
C VAL A 86 -4.03 -19.68 -13.77
N GLU A 87 -4.96 -18.87 -14.21
CA GLU A 87 -6.24 -19.32 -14.81
C GLU A 87 -6.37 -18.76 -16.24
N LEU A 88 -7.01 -19.55 -17.10
CA LEU A 88 -7.45 -19.07 -18.42
C LEU A 88 -8.92 -18.67 -18.33
N ARG A 89 -9.23 -17.43 -18.65
CA ARG A 89 -10.60 -16.92 -18.78
C ARG A 89 -10.84 -16.48 -20.22
N GLY A 90 -11.40 -17.39 -21.02
CA GLY A 90 -11.39 -17.23 -22.47
C GLY A 90 -9.98 -17.33 -23.03
N GLU A 91 -9.50 -16.27 -23.70
CA GLU A 91 -8.12 -16.16 -24.21
C GLU A 91 -7.19 -15.36 -23.29
N GLU A 92 -7.68 -14.92 -22.12
CA GLU A 92 -6.90 -14.12 -21.19
C GLU A 92 -6.29 -15.00 -20.09
N VAL A 93 -5.02 -14.73 -19.78
CA VAL A 93 -4.32 -15.29 -18.63
C VAL A 93 -4.53 -14.36 -17.43
N VAL A 94 -5.12 -14.88 -16.37
CA VAL A 94 -5.35 -14.13 -15.14
C VAL A 94 -4.68 -14.81 -13.95
N LEU A 95 -4.25 -14.02 -12.99
CA LEU A 95 -3.82 -14.51 -11.69
C LEU A 95 -5.03 -14.49 -10.74
N ALA A 96 -5.26 -15.58 -10.03
CA ALA A 96 -6.39 -15.74 -9.12
C ALA A 96 -5.93 -16.22 -7.74
N GLY A 97 -6.40 -15.57 -6.69
CA GLY A 97 -6.18 -15.99 -5.32
C GLY A 97 -7.11 -17.14 -4.91
N ALA A 98 -6.68 -17.95 -3.95
CA ALA A 98 -7.53 -19.01 -3.40
C ALA A 98 -8.51 -18.49 -2.32
N ASP A 99 -8.20 -17.36 -1.72
CA ASP A 99 -8.97 -16.65 -0.69
C ASP A 99 -8.81 -15.13 -0.88
N PRO A 100 -9.52 -14.28 -0.14
CA PRO A 100 -9.40 -12.82 -0.26
C PRO A 100 -7.98 -12.28 -0.06
N LEU A 101 -7.13 -12.87 0.78
CA LEU A 101 -5.74 -12.46 0.93
C LEU A 101 -4.90 -12.86 -0.29
N GLY A 102 -5.15 -14.06 -0.83
CA GLY A 102 -4.58 -14.52 -2.10
C GLY A 102 -4.98 -13.61 -3.26
N GLU A 103 -6.22 -13.11 -3.28
CA GLU A 103 -6.68 -12.16 -4.30
C GLU A 103 -5.95 -10.81 -4.20
N VAL A 104 -5.70 -10.29 -2.99
CA VAL A 104 -4.85 -9.10 -2.79
C VAL A 104 -3.46 -9.31 -3.42
N ILE A 105 -2.86 -10.50 -3.25
CA ILE A 105 -1.57 -10.84 -3.84
C ILE A 105 -1.67 -10.95 -5.37
N ALA A 106 -2.69 -11.62 -5.89
CA ALA A 106 -2.91 -11.79 -7.33
C ALA A 106 -3.02 -10.42 -8.04
N VAL A 107 -3.78 -9.49 -7.46
CA VAL A 107 -3.89 -8.11 -7.96
C VAL A 107 -2.55 -7.37 -7.88
N ALA A 108 -1.80 -7.50 -6.78
CA ALA A 108 -0.48 -6.88 -6.64
C ALA A 108 0.50 -7.40 -7.68
N LEU A 109 0.54 -8.73 -7.91
CA LEU A 109 1.39 -9.35 -8.93
C LEU A 109 1.00 -8.90 -10.35
N THR A 110 -0.29 -8.84 -10.67
CA THR A 110 -0.78 -8.33 -11.94
C THR A 110 -0.31 -6.90 -12.17
N ALA A 111 -0.42 -6.03 -11.16
CA ALA A 111 0.06 -4.66 -11.22
C ALA A 111 1.60 -4.55 -11.36
N MET A 112 2.35 -5.54 -10.85
CA MET A 112 3.80 -5.63 -11.08
C MET A 112 4.12 -5.98 -12.53
N LEU A 113 3.35 -6.89 -13.14
CA LEU A 113 3.50 -7.32 -14.53
C LEU A 113 3.19 -6.19 -15.52
N ASP A 114 2.14 -5.42 -15.29
CA ASP A 114 1.74 -4.30 -16.15
C ASP A 114 2.47 -2.97 -15.84
N GLY A 115 3.26 -2.94 -14.75
CA GLY A 115 4.06 -1.78 -14.34
C GLY A 115 3.30 -0.70 -13.58
N THR A 116 1.99 -0.86 -13.30
CA THR A 116 1.18 0.08 -12.51
C THR A 116 1.55 0.07 -11.03
N TRP A 117 2.09 -1.07 -10.53
CA TRP A 117 2.59 -1.24 -9.18
C TRP A 117 3.55 -0.11 -8.73
N LYS A 118 4.44 0.33 -9.61
CA LYS A 118 5.43 1.38 -9.30
C LYS A 118 4.81 2.76 -9.01
N ARG A 119 3.53 2.96 -9.34
CA ARG A 119 2.79 4.17 -9.03
C ARG A 119 2.09 4.11 -7.68
N LEU A 120 1.84 2.91 -7.15
CA LEU A 120 1.34 2.77 -5.78
C LEU A 120 2.53 2.93 -4.82
N LYS A 121 2.43 3.88 -3.90
CA LYS A 121 3.50 4.29 -2.99
C LYS A 121 2.97 4.48 -1.58
N VAL A 122 3.87 4.46 -0.62
CA VAL A 122 3.57 4.83 0.77
C VAL A 122 4.14 6.23 1.06
N CYS A 123 3.33 7.08 1.66
CA CYS A 123 3.71 8.45 2.03
C CYS A 123 4.87 8.45 3.03
N ARG A 124 5.89 9.27 2.78
CA ARG A 124 7.07 9.40 3.67
C ARG A 124 6.76 9.94 5.05
N ASN A 125 5.62 10.61 5.23
CA ASN A 125 5.26 11.22 6.51
C ASN A 125 4.31 10.33 7.33
N CYS A 126 3.11 10.02 6.79
CA CYS A 126 2.07 9.32 7.53
C CYS A 126 1.97 7.82 7.21
N GLN A 127 2.79 7.32 6.28
CA GLN A 127 2.79 5.93 5.80
C GLN A 127 1.49 5.45 5.14
N TRP A 128 0.62 6.38 4.72
CA TRP A 128 -0.59 6.09 3.97
C TRP A 128 -0.26 5.73 2.52
N ALA A 129 -0.84 4.66 1.99
CA ALA A 129 -0.67 4.29 0.60
C ALA A 129 -1.47 5.21 -0.32
N PHE A 130 -0.86 5.68 -1.40
CA PHE A 130 -1.45 6.56 -2.41
C PHE A 130 -0.97 6.19 -3.81
N TYR A 131 -1.78 6.49 -4.82
CA TYR A 131 -1.40 6.29 -6.22
C TYR A 131 -0.82 7.56 -6.80
N ASP A 132 0.42 7.47 -7.31
CA ASP A 132 1.14 8.62 -7.88
C ASP A 132 0.71 8.86 -9.32
N THR A 133 -0.16 9.84 -9.52
CA THR A 133 -0.67 10.28 -10.83
C THR A 133 0.26 11.24 -11.54
N SER A 134 1.37 11.67 -10.92
CA SER A 134 2.29 12.62 -11.54
C SER A 134 2.95 12.06 -12.80
N LYS A 135 3.26 12.93 -13.77
CA LYS A 135 3.86 12.55 -15.03
C LYS A 135 5.17 11.77 -14.85
N ASN A 136 6.02 12.22 -13.95
CA ASN A 136 7.36 11.68 -13.73
C ASN A 136 7.44 10.69 -12.55
N ARG A 137 6.31 10.23 -12.01
CA ARG A 137 6.26 9.35 -10.83
C ARG A 137 7.05 9.89 -9.64
N SER A 138 7.07 11.23 -9.46
CA SER A 138 7.88 11.92 -8.42
C SER A 138 7.08 12.28 -7.16
N GLY A 139 5.80 11.91 -7.09
CA GLY A 139 4.97 12.11 -5.92
C GLY A 139 5.55 11.41 -4.69
N SER A 140 5.74 12.15 -3.59
CA SER A 140 6.30 11.62 -2.34
C SER A 140 5.32 11.66 -1.17
N TRP A 141 4.15 12.29 -1.37
CA TRP A 141 3.17 12.56 -0.33
C TRP A 141 1.78 12.13 -0.77
N CYS A 142 1.01 11.54 0.13
CA CYS A 142 -0.39 11.21 -0.12
C CYS A 142 -1.24 12.47 -0.42
N SER A 143 -0.87 13.60 0.19
CA SER A 143 -1.45 14.92 -0.05
C SER A 143 -0.41 16.02 0.15
N MET A 144 -0.30 16.93 -0.84
CA MET A 144 0.56 18.11 -0.70
C MET A 144 0.05 19.06 0.37
N GLN A 145 -1.26 19.20 0.53
CA GLN A 145 -1.89 20.10 1.49
C GLN A 145 -1.65 19.63 2.93
N LEU A 146 -1.71 18.32 3.19
CA LEU A 146 -1.52 17.74 4.52
C LEU A 146 -0.04 17.41 4.76
N CYS A 147 0.46 16.34 4.15
CA CYS A 147 1.78 15.81 4.44
C CYS A 147 2.91 16.65 3.84
N GLY A 148 2.76 17.16 2.61
CA GLY A 148 3.77 17.98 1.96
C GLY A 148 4.04 19.30 2.70
N ASN A 149 3.00 20.01 3.09
CA ASN A 149 3.12 21.29 3.81
C ASN A 149 3.62 21.12 5.24
N ARG A 150 3.21 20.07 5.97
CA ARG A 150 3.71 19.78 7.32
C ARG A 150 5.24 19.63 7.34
N LEU A 151 5.81 18.93 6.38
CA LEU A 151 7.26 18.72 6.31
C LEU A 151 8.01 19.97 5.86
N LYS A 152 7.48 20.74 4.92
CA LYS A 152 8.04 22.04 4.54
C LYS A 152 8.10 22.98 5.75
N THR A 153 7.04 23.06 6.52
CA THR A 153 6.97 23.89 7.74
C THR A 153 7.95 23.40 8.81
N ARG A 154 8.05 22.07 9.01
CA ARG A 154 9.01 21.49 9.97
C ARG A 154 10.45 21.79 9.55
N ALA A 155 10.82 21.57 8.30
CA ALA A 155 12.15 21.88 7.77
C ALA A 155 12.50 23.38 7.83
N TYR A 156 11.53 24.26 7.59
CA TYR A 156 11.71 25.71 7.75
C TYR A 156 11.99 26.09 9.20
N ARG A 157 11.21 25.57 10.15
CA ARG A 157 11.39 25.83 11.59
C ARG A 157 12.75 25.34 12.09
N THR A 158 13.20 24.16 11.65
CA THR A 158 14.50 23.60 12.04
C THR A 158 15.64 24.48 11.51
N ARG A 159 15.58 24.92 10.25
CA ARG A 159 16.58 25.83 9.69
C ARG A 159 16.66 27.17 10.43
N ARG A 160 15.52 27.76 10.79
CA ARG A 160 15.50 29.02 11.57
C ARG A 160 16.11 28.87 12.96
N ARG A 161 15.87 27.73 13.63
CA ARG A 161 16.47 27.48 14.96
C ARG A 161 17.97 27.24 14.86
N GLY A 162 18.46 26.54 13.84
CA GLY A 162 19.89 26.32 13.62
C GLY A 162 20.66 27.56 13.14
N ALA A 163 19.98 28.57 12.59
CA ALA A 163 20.58 29.84 12.19
C ALA A 163 20.58 30.88 13.32
N ALA A 164 19.95 30.61 14.46
CA ALA A 164 19.88 31.50 15.64
C ALA A 164 20.72 31.00 16.82
N ALA A 165 21.48 29.93 16.62
CA ALA A 165 22.48 29.38 17.56
C ALA A 165 23.89 29.54 16.99
#